data_e8b6df37ab38c54557c11cc8bcf285a4
#
_entry.id   e8b6df37ab38c54557c11cc8bcf285a4
#
_cell.length_a   1.000
_cell.length_b   1.000
_cell.length_c   1.000
_cell.angle_alpha   90.00
_cell.angle_beta   90.00
_cell.angle_gamma   90.00
#
_symmetry.space_group_name_H-M   'P 1'
#
loop_
_entity.id
_entity.type
_entity.pdbx_description
1 polymer ?
#
loop_
_entity_poly.entity_id
_entity_poly.type
_entity_poly.pdbx_seq_one_letter_code
_entity_poly.pdbx_strand_id
1 'polypeptide(L)'
;MKKWFFLAAVALTAMGLHAETPLQFRAEAFGNVGTGDLAPYYMMSNNGGVLTQGKTAAVRAKAWKDFDLSKRFSYSFGVDALTGYTSSTDYMHCFPTEDGKGEMVPVARRPSAAWLQQLYGAVKYRGVFLSFGMKELNSPLLNTELGSGDYIQSNNARPMPELRAGFVDFQDIPFTNGWGQIQGEIMYGKYIDGNWLEEHYNYKQR
;
A
#
# COMPACT_ATOMS: atom_id res chain seq x y z
N MET A 1 -14.20 -30.54 12.21
CA MET A 1 -13.39 -30.31 10.99
C MET A 1 -13.86 -28.99 10.38
N LYS A 2 -13.04 -27.95 10.44
CA LYS A 2 -13.37 -26.62 9.91
C LYS A 2 -13.16 -26.64 8.39
N LYS A 3 -14.23 -26.52 7.62
CA LYS A 3 -14.15 -26.45 6.15
C LYS A 3 -13.71 -25.04 5.75
N TRP A 4 -12.50 -24.91 5.27
CA TRP A 4 -11.97 -23.70 4.67
C TRP A 4 -12.27 -23.73 3.17
N PHE A 5 -13.07 -22.81 2.69
CA PHE A 5 -13.25 -22.62 1.26
C PHE A 5 -12.29 -21.52 0.79
N PHE A 6 -11.30 -21.91 0.01
CA PHE A 6 -10.44 -20.97 -0.71
C PHE A 6 -11.14 -20.61 -2.03
N LEU A 7 -11.42 -19.33 -2.23
CA LEU A 7 -11.71 -18.82 -3.56
C LEU A 7 -10.37 -18.41 -4.19
N ALA A 8 -10.03 -19.03 -5.32
CA ALA A 8 -8.84 -18.66 -6.08
C ALA A 8 -9.02 -17.26 -6.67
N ALA A 9 -8.03 -16.40 -6.54
CA ALA A 9 -7.99 -15.12 -7.23
C ALA A 9 -7.74 -15.39 -8.73
N VAL A 10 -8.63 -14.91 -9.60
CA VAL A 10 -8.43 -14.93 -11.04
C VAL A 10 -7.85 -13.57 -11.44
N ALA A 11 -6.57 -13.54 -11.79
CA ALA A 11 -5.90 -12.36 -12.32
C ALA A 11 -5.89 -12.43 -13.85
N LEU A 12 -6.52 -11.46 -14.50
CA LEU A 12 -6.40 -11.25 -15.94
C LEU A 12 -5.36 -10.14 -16.19
N THR A 13 -4.21 -10.51 -16.74
CA THR A 13 -3.20 -9.54 -17.19
C THR A 13 -3.26 -9.42 -18.70
N ALA A 14 -3.57 -8.22 -19.22
CA ALA A 14 -3.44 -7.90 -20.63
C ALA A 14 -2.08 -7.19 -20.84
N MET A 15 -1.17 -7.84 -21.53
CA MET A 15 0.11 -7.27 -21.96
C MET A 15 -0.01 -6.76 -23.39
N GLY A 16 0.12 -5.45 -23.60
CA GLY A 16 0.25 -4.84 -24.91
C GLY A 16 1.73 -4.75 -25.33
N LEU A 17 2.04 -5.34 -26.48
CA LEU A 17 3.37 -5.31 -27.11
C LEU A 17 3.56 -4.01 -27.89
N HIS A 18 4.13 -2.99 -27.25
CA HIS A 18 4.64 -1.80 -27.96
C HIS A 18 5.93 -1.32 -27.29
N ALA A 19 6.84 -0.73 -28.06
CA ALA A 19 8.16 -0.24 -27.63
C ALA A 19 8.12 0.93 -26.61
N GLU A 20 6.96 1.38 -26.21
CA GLU A 20 6.73 2.26 -25.06
C GLU A 20 6.23 1.40 -23.89
N THR A 21 6.59 1.75 -22.65
CA THR A 21 6.01 1.08 -21.47
C THR A 21 4.48 1.13 -21.59
N PRO A 22 3.82 -0.02 -21.78
CA PRO A 22 2.40 -0.05 -22.06
C PRO A 22 1.59 0.32 -20.81
N LEU A 23 0.40 0.82 -21.02
CA LEU A 23 -0.59 0.93 -19.96
C LEU A 23 -1.02 -0.49 -19.57
N GLN A 24 -0.88 -0.82 -18.29
CA GLN A 24 -1.16 -2.12 -17.73
C GLN A 24 -2.48 -2.08 -16.96
N PHE A 25 -3.23 -3.16 -17.02
CA PHE A 25 -4.50 -3.32 -16.31
C PHE A 25 -4.50 -4.64 -15.55
N ARG A 26 -5.09 -4.63 -14.36
CA ARG A 26 -5.31 -5.82 -13.56
C ARG A 26 -6.69 -5.75 -12.91
N ALA A 27 -7.48 -6.82 -13.04
CA ALA A 27 -8.72 -6.99 -12.32
C ALA A 27 -8.64 -8.27 -11.48
N GLU A 28 -9.05 -8.17 -10.24
CA GLU A 28 -9.00 -9.28 -9.27
C GLU A 28 -10.32 -9.36 -8.54
N ALA A 29 -10.79 -10.59 -8.31
CA ALA A 29 -11.84 -10.89 -7.36
C ALA A 29 -11.24 -11.80 -6.29
N PHE A 30 -11.43 -11.47 -5.03
CA PHE A 30 -10.92 -12.26 -3.93
C PHE A 30 -11.92 -12.29 -2.76
N GLY A 31 -11.79 -13.32 -1.95
CA GLY A 31 -12.61 -13.43 -0.77
C GLY A 31 -12.07 -14.46 0.20
N ASN A 32 -12.48 -14.32 1.44
CA ASN A 32 -12.23 -15.28 2.50
C ASN A 32 -13.45 -15.43 3.38
N VAL A 33 -13.60 -16.61 3.95
CA VAL A 33 -14.60 -16.90 4.98
C VAL A 33 -13.91 -17.64 6.10
N GLY A 34 -13.87 -17.04 7.28
CA GLY A 34 -13.29 -17.61 8.49
C GLY A 34 -14.25 -17.51 9.67
N THR A 35 -13.95 -18.23 10.73
CA THR A 35 -14.61 -18.11 12.04
C THR A 35 -13.73 -17.21 12.92
N GLY A 36 -14.18 -16.01 13.20
CA GLY A 36 -13.46 -15.00 13.96
C GLY A 36 -13.52 -13.64 13.25
N ASP A 37 -13.04 -12.62 13.93
CA ASP A 37 -13.17 -11.24 13.48
C ASP A 37 -12.11 -10.87 12.43
N LEU A 38 -10.93 -11.46 12.52
CA LEU A 38 -9.82 -11.18 11.63
C LEU A 38 -9.52 -12.35 10.69
N ALA A 39 -9.00 -12.05 9.52
CA ALA A 39 -8.45 -13.05 8.62
C ALA A 39 -7.18 -13.68 9.22
N PRO A 40 -6.86 -14.94 8.89
CA PRO A 40 -5.60 -15.55 9.29
C PRO A 40 -4.39 -14.73 8.82
N TYR A 41 -3.34 -14.69 9.64
CA TYR A 41 -2.16 -13.87 9.38
C TYR A 41 -1.54 -14.10 7.99
N TYR A 42 -1.42 -15.35 7.56
CA TYR A 42 -0.87 -15.69 6.24
C TYR A 42 -1.70 -15.17 5.05
N MET A 43 -2.97 -14.87 5.26
CA MET A 43 -3.83 -14.23 4.25
C MET A 43 -3.72 -12.71 4.28
N MET A 44 -3.42 -12.14 5.45
CA MET A 44 -3.29 -10.69 5.61
C MET A 44 -1.91 -10.18 5.20
N SER A 45 -0.87 -11.02 5.34
CA SER A 45 0.50 -10.60 5.10
C SER A 45 0.74 -10.22 3.63
N ASN A 46 1.48 -9.15 3.41
CA ASN A 46 1.87 -8.65 2.09
C ASN A 46 0.72 -8.24 1.16
N ASN A 47 -0.42 -7.85 1.73
CA ASN A 47 -1.62 -7.46 0.98
C ASN A 47 -1.98 -5.98 1.08
N GLY A 48 -1.06 -5.11 1.51
CA GLY A 48 -1.29 -3.66 1.58
C GLY A 48 -2.49 -3.27 2.49
N GLY A 49 -2.79 -4.08 3.51
CA GLY A 49 -3.90 -3.83 4.43
C GLY A 49 -5.30 -4.06 3.85
N VAL A 50 -5.40 -4.74 2.72
CA VAL A 50 -6.67 -4.94 2.00
C VAL A 50 -7.52 -6.07 2.60
N LEU A 51 -6.90 -7.16 3.01
CA LEU A 51 -7.58 -8.35 3.49
C LEU A 51 -7.35 -8.52 5.00
N THR A 52 -8.16 -7.89 5.82
CA THR A 52 -7.97 -7.89 7.27
C THR A 52 -9.09 -8.57 8.05
N GLN A 53 -10.28 -8.67 7.48
CA GLN A 53 -11.48 -9.17 8.17
C GLN A 53 -11.70 -10.67 7.96
N GLY A 54 -12.34 -11.32 8.93
CA GLY A 54 -12.62 -12.76 8.90
C GLY A 54 -13.52 -13.18 7.74
N LYS A 55 -14.38 -12.28 7.24
CA LYS A 55 -15.21 -12.50 6.07
C LYS A 55 -15.07 -11.30 5.12
N THR A 56 -14.59 -11.57 3.91
CA THR A 56 -14.39 -10.53 2.90
C THR A 56 -14.76 -11.10 1.53
N ALA A 57 -15.42 -10.29 0.71
CA ALA A 57 -15.63 -10.55 -0.71
C ALA A 57 -15.49 -9.24 -1.45
N ALA A 58 -14.45 -9.09 -2.28
CA ALA A 58 -14.13 -7.82 -2.92
C ALA A 58 -13.63 -8.01 -4.35
N VAL A 59 -13.78 -6.93 -5.11
CA VAL A 59 -13.25 -6.77 -6.46
C VAL A 59 -12.27 -5.60 -6.44
N ARG A 60 -11.13 -5.77 -7.10
CA ARG A 60 -10.07 -4.79 -7.25
C ARG A 60 -9.82 -4.52 -8.73
N ALA A 61 -9.69 -3.27 -9.10
CA ALA A 61 -9.28 -2.85 -10.43
C ALA A 61 -8.08 -1.93 -10.32
N LYS A 62 -7.01 -2.25 -11.05
CA LYS A 62 -5.77 -1.49 -11.10
C LYS A 62 -5.42 -1.16 -12.55
N ALA A 63 -5.02 0.09 -12.79
CA ALA A 63 -4.46 0.54 -14.06
C ALA A 63 -3.20 1.36 -13.76
N TRP A 64 -2.09 1.09 -14.44
CA TRP A 64 -0.83 1.80 -14.21
C TRP A 64 0.07 1.81 -15.43
N LYS A 65 0.93 2.79 -15.46
CA LYS A 65 2.00 2.93 -16.43
C LYS A 65 3.30 3.21 -15.68
N ASP A 66 4.32 2.41 -15.94
CA ASP A 66 5.64 2.59 -15.36
C ASP A 66 6.48 3.60 -16.15
N PHE A 67 7.59 4.06 -15.55
CA PHE A 67 8.55 4.88 -16.27
C PHE A 67 9.19 4.10 -17.43
N ASP A 68 9.36 4.78 -18.56
CA ASP A 68 10.27 4.32 -19.59
C ASP A 68 11.70 4.79 -19.23
N LEU A 69 12.50 3.83 -18.76
CA LEU A 69 13.87 4.12 -18.31
C LEU A 69 14.80 4.46 -19.47
N SER A 70 14.48 4.09 -20.70
CA SER A 70 15.28 4.39 -21.89
C SER A 70 15.20 5.87 -22.31
N LYS A 71 14.09 6.53 -21.98
CA LYS A 71 13.84 7.94 -22.33
C LYS A 71 14.42 8.88 -21.28
N ARG A 72 14.95 10.03 -21.72
CA ARG A 72 15.38 11.09 -20.79
C ARG A 72 14.23 11.66 -19.97
N PHE A 73 13.07 11.89 -20.62
CA PHE A 73 11.84 12.29 -19.97
C PHE A 73 10.83 11.16 -20.06
N SER A 74 10.22 10.82 -18.94
CA SER A 74 9.15 9.83 -18.88
C SER A 74 8.19 10.16 -17.73
N TYR A 75 6.97 9.63 -17.81
CA TYR A 75 5.97 9.76 -16.77
C TYR A 75 5.42 8.38 -16.37
N SER A 76 5.01 8.29 -15.14
CA SER A 76 4.37 7.11 -14.53
C SER A 76 3.11 7.55 -13.81
N PHE A 77 2.10 6.74 -13.78
CA PHE A 77 0.90 6.96 -13.00
C PHE A 77 0.23 5.64 -12.67
N GLY A 78 -0.64 5.67 -11.67
CA GLY A 78 -1.44 4.50 -11.33
C GLY A 78 -2.67 4.86 -10.53
N VAL A 79 -3.70 4.06 -10.73
CA VAL A 79 -4.93 4.05 -9.95
C VAL A 79 -5.24 2.61 -9.56
N ASP A 80 -5.67 2.41 -8.33
CA ASP A 80 -6.01 1.11 -7.76
C ASP A 80 -7.19 1.31 -6.82
N ALA A 81 -8.32 0.75 -7.16
CA ALA A 81 -9.56 0.89 -6.42
C ALA A 81 -10.17 -0.47 -6.10
N LEU A 82 -10.77 -0.55 -4.93
CA LEU A 82 -11.45 -1.75 -4.45
C LEU A 82 -12.87 -1.44 -4.03
N THR A 83 -13.74 -2.43 -4.22
CA THR A 83 -15.10 -2.40 -3.68
C THR A 83 -15.54 -3.79 -3.27
N GLY A 84 -16.35 -3.89 -2.22
CA GLY A 84 -16.83 -5.19 -1.78
C GLY A 84 -17.46 -5.16 -0.40
N TYR A 85 -17.64 -6.34 0.15
CA TYR A 85 -18.17 -6.59 1.48
C TYR A 85 -17.06 -7.04 2.43
N THR A 86 -17.08 -6.52 3.65
CA THR A 86 -16.26 -7.02 4.77
C THR A 86 -17.13 -7.16 6.02
N SER A 87 -16.82 -8.15 6.87
CA SER A 87 -17.44 -8.26 8.18
C SER A 87 -17.01 -7.11 9.09
N SER A 88 -17.79 -6.85 10.13
CA SER A 88 -17.35 -6.00 11.24
C SER A 88 -16.35 -6.75 12.12
N THR A 89 -15.51 -5.99 12.81
CA THR A 89 -14.62 -6.48 13.87
C THR A 89 -14.97 -5.76 15.15
N ASP A 90 -15.21 -6.51 16.21
CA ASP A 90 -15.41 -5.96 17.53
C ASP A 90 -14.06 -5.81 18.23
N TYR A 91 -13.80 -4.66 18.81
CA TYR A 91 -12.60 -4.39 19.58
C TYR A 91 -12.93 -3.54 20.81
N MET A 92 -12.10 -3.68 21.82
CA MET A 92 -12.20 -2.86 23.03
C MET A 92 -11.50 -1.53 22.80
N HIS A 93 -12.21 -0.45 22.97
CA HIS A 93 -11.68 0.91 22.87
C HIS A 93 -11.65 1.55 24.25
N CYS A 94 -10.54 2.17 24.61
CA CYS A 94 -10.38 2.90 25.85
C CYS A 94 -10.77 4.37 25.61
N PHE A 95 -11.91 4.77 26.16
CA PHE A 95 -12.28 6.19 26.16
C PHE A 95 -11.72 6.87 27.41
N PRO A 96 -11.02 7.99 27.28
CA PRO A 96 -10.56 8.74 28.44
C PRO A 96 -11.75 9.27 29.23
N THR A 97 -11.74 9.04 30.53
CA THR A 97 -12.72 9.60 31.48
C THR A 97 -12.11 10.78 32.22
N GLU A 98 -12.95 11.67 32.76
CA GLU A 98 -12.50 12.85 33.53
C GLU A 98 -11.60 12.46 34.73
N ASP A 99 -11.78 11.27 35.26
CA ASP A 99 -10.99 10.71 36.36
C ASP A 99 -9.61 10.20 35.91
N GLY A 100 -9.27 10.26 34.61
CA GLY A 100 -8.02 9.80 34.05
C GLY A 100 -7.86 8.27 33.99
N LYS A 101 -8.90 7.49 34.35
CA LYS A 101 -8.83 6.02 34.39
C LYS A 101 -9.15 5.33 33.06
N GLY A 102 -9.84 5.98 32.18
CA GLY A 102 -10.30 5.40 30.91
C GLY A 102 -11.37 4.30 31.09
N GLU A 103 -12.36 4.29 30.25
CA GLU A 103 -13.41 3.29 30.19
C GLU A 103 -13.22 2.42 28.94
N MET A 104 -13.18 1.09 29.13
CA MET A 104 -13.09 0.12 28.04
C MET A 104 -14.47 -0.19 27.50
N VAL A 105 -14.77 0.27 26.28
CA VAL A 105 -16.07 0.07 25.64
C VAL A 105 -15.91 -0.79 24.40
N PRO A 106 -16.75 -1.84 24.20
CA PRO A 106 -16.73 -2.60 22.97
C PRO A 106 -17.25 -1.76 21.80
N VAL A 107 -16.49 -1.67 20.73
CA VAL A 107 -16.83 -0.93 19.52
C VAL A 107 -16.75 -1.86 18.32
N ALA A 108 -17.81 -1.87 17.50
CA ALA A 108 -17.82 -2.60 16.24
C ALA A 108 -17.34 -1.68 15.11
N ARG A 109 -16.34 -2.09 14.37
CA ARG A 109 -15.82 -1.37 13.20
C ARG A 109 -15.96 -2.21 11.94
N ARG A 110 -16.59 -1.64 10.94
CA ARG A 110 -16.64 -2.19 9.58
C ARG A 110 -15.81 -1.31 8.65
N PRO A 111 -14.84 -1.88 7.91
CA PRO A 111 -14.15 -1.15 6.87
C PRO A 111 -15.10 -0.62 5.80
N SER A 112 -14.69 0.43 5.10
CA SER A 112 -15.47 0.99 3.99
C SER A 112 -15.72 -0.05 2.90
N ALA A 113 -16.91 -0.05 2.30
CA ALA A 113 -17.26 -0.96 1.21
C ALA A 113 -16.52 -0.65 -0.10
N ALA A 114 -16.00 0.58 -0.24
CA ALA A 114 -15.20 0.99 -1.38
C ALA A 114 -14.08 1.92 -0.90
N TRP A 115 -12.88 1.76 -1.46
CA TRP A 115 -11.74 2.62 -1.15
C TRP A 115 -10.74 2.67 -2.30
N LEU A 116 -9.99 3.75 -2.30
CA LEU A 116 -8.87 3.97 -3.21
C LEU A 116 -7.60 3.49 -2.52
N GLN A 117 -6.95 2.48 -3.09
CA GLN A 117 -5.70 1.93 -2.57
C GLN A 117 -4.50 2.73 -3.06
N GLN A 118 -4.49 3.08 -4.35
CA GLN A 118 -3.43 3.88 -4.94
C GLN A 118 -4.02 4.92 -5.89
N LEU A 119 -3.43 6.11 -5.86
CA LEU A 119 -3.62 7.16 -6.86
C LEU A 119 -2.37 8.01 -6.87
N TYR A 120 -1.56 7.89 -7.89
CA TYR A 120 -0.32 8.64 -8.00
C TYR A 120 0.00 9.07 -9.43
N GLY A 121 0.77 10.14 -9.53
CA GLY A 121 1.43 10.58 -10.74
C GLY A 121 2.90 10.85 -10.47
N ALA A 122 3.76 10.56 -11.41
CA ALA A 122 5.19 10.79 -11.30
C ALA A 122 5.79 11.18 -12.64
N VAL A 123 6.83 12.00 -12.59
CA VAL A 123 7.63 12.40 -13.75
C VAL A 123 9.10 12.12 -13.47
N LYS A 124 9.81 11.75 -14.52
CA LYS A 124 11.25 11.48 -14.48
C LYS A 124 11.94 12.33 -15.53
N TYR A 125 13.06 12.92 -15.16
CA TYR A 125 13.98 13.53 -16.10
C TYR A 125 15.41 13.02 -15.85
N ARG A 126 15.98 12.34 -16.85
CA ARG A 126 17.22 11.57 -16.70
C ARG A 126 17.10 10.55 -15.53
N GLY A 127 17.98 10.63 -14.56
CA GLY A 127 17.98 9.75 -13.37
C GLY A 127 17.14 10.25 -12.20
N VAL A 128 16.57 11.45 -12.26
CA VAL A 128 15.81 12.05 -11.14
C VAL A 128 14.31 11.90 -11.37
N PHE A 129 13.56 11.59 -10.33
CA PHE A 129 12.09 11.56 -10.38
C PHE A 129 11.45 12.44 -9.31
N LEU A 130 10.23 12.86 -9.60
CA LEU A 130 9.29 13.49 -8.69
C LEU A 130 7.96 12.73 -8.76
N SER A 131 7.41 12.34 -7.64
CA SER A 131 6.15 11.61 -7.52
C SER A 131 5.24 12.28 -6.51
N PHE A 132 3.95 12.31 -6.80
CA PHE A 132 2.92 12.82 -5.93
C PHE A 132 1.75 11.85 -5.88
N GLY A 133 1.20 11.63 -4.68
CA GLY A 133 0.01 10.80 -4.45
C GLY A 133 0.29 9.59 -3.56
N MET A 134 -0.64 8.65 -3.56
CA MET A 134 -0.57 7.41 -2.80
C MET A 134 -0.03 6.30 -3.70
N LYS A 135 1.19 5.86 -3.46
CA LYS A 135 1.81 4.74 -4.18
C LYS A 135 2.25 3.67 -3.22
N GLU A 136 1.95 2.42 -3.54
CA GLU A 136 2.44 1.25 -2.82
C GLU A 136 3.97 1.15 -2.99
N LEU A 137 4.67 1.02 -1.87
CA LEU A 137 6.12 0.97 -1.83
C LEU A 137 6.57 -0.47 -1.64
N ASN A 138 7.32 -0.96 -2.61
CA ASN A 138 8.01 -2.22 -2.47
C ASN A 138 9.50 -1.92 -2.34
N SER A 139 10.10 -2.24 -1.20
CA SER A 139 11.54 -2.13 -1.05
C SER A 139 12.23 -3.16 -1.98
N PRO A 140 13.13 -2.73 -2.88
CA PRO A 140 13.85 -3.66 -3.75
C PRO A 140 14.80 -4.60 -2.98
N LEU A 141 15.09 -4.28 -1.73
CA LEU A 141 15.95 -5.07 -0.85
C LEU A 141 15.19 -6.18 -0.13
N LEU A 142 13.88 -6.24 -0.27
CA LEU A 142 13.02 -7.13 0.50
C LEU A 142 12.51 -8.27 -0.37
N ASN A 143 12.74 -9.49 0.10
CA ASN A 143 12.04 -10.64 -0.44
C ASN A 143 10.66 -10.75 0.21
N THR A 144 9.61 -10.41 -0.55
CA THR A 144 8.23 -10.45 -0.09
C THR A 144 7.70 -11.85 0.21
N GLU A 145 8.38 -12.90 -0.26
CA GLU A 145 8.04 -14.28 0.06
C GLU A 145 8.54 -14.68 1.45
N LEU A 146 9.62 -14.04 1.92
CA LEU A 146 10.27 -14.36 3.20
C LEU A 146 9.98 -13.36 4.31
N GLY A 147 9.52 -12.15 3.98
CA GLY A 147 9.30 -11.06 4.92
C GLY A 147 7.95 -10.36 4.74
N SER A 148 7.47 -9.70 5.79
CA SER A 148 6.20 -8.97 5.81
C SER A 148 6.37 -7.44 5.69
N GLY A 149 7.54 -6.98 5.31
CA GLY A 149 7.88 -5.57 5.17
C GLY A 149 9.34 -5.29 5.50
N ASP A 150 9.77 -4.07 5.29
CA ASP A 150 11.07 -3.60 5.73
C ASP A 150 11.04 -3.12 7.18
N TYR A 151 12.18 -2.59 7.66
CA TYR A 151 12.32 -2.16 9.05
C TYR A 151 11.42 -0.96 9.40
N ILE A 152 11.05 -0.14 8.43
CA ILE A 152 10.28 1.10 8.65
C ILE A 152 8.81 0.91 8.28
N GLN A 153 8.52 0.13 7.24
CA GLN A 153 7.17 0.01 6.70
C GLN A 153 6.80 -1.44 6.41
N SER A 154 5.69 -1.86 6.99
CA SER A 154 5.09 -3.16 6.68
C SER A 154 4.47 -3.16 5.29
N ASN A 155 4.57 -4.27 4.56
CA ASN A 155 3.82 -4.49 3.31
C ASN A 155 2.30 -4.58 3.52
N ASN A 156 1.84 -4.50 4.77
CA ASN A 156 0.42 -4.39 5.13
C ASN A 156 -0.02 -2.95 5.39
N ALA A 157 0.91 -1.99 5.41
CA ALA A 157 0.56 -0.59 5.52
C ALA A 157 -0.13 -0.11 4.23
N ARG A 158 -1.21 0.65 4.37
CA ARG A 158 -1.82 1.33 3.23
C ARG A 158 -0.90 2.45 2.73
N PRO A 159 -0.84 2.67 1.41
CA PRO A 159 -0.13 3.81 0.87
C PRO A 159 -0.65 5.12 1.45
N MET A 160 0.24 6.01 1.80
CA MET A 160 -0.09 7.35 2.28
C MET A 160 0.06 8.39 1.16
N PRO A 161 -0.71 9.49 1.21
CA PRO A 161 -0.47 10.63 0.34
C PRO A 161 0.89 11.24 0.65
N GLU A 162 1.75 11.31 -0.36
CA GLU A 162 3.11 11.80 -0.21
C GLU A 162 3.61 12.53 -1.45
N LEU A 163 4.58 13.41 -1.23
CA LEU A 163 5.46 13.97 -2.23
C LEU A 163 6.82 13.28 -2.08
N ARG A 164 7.34 12.72 -3.16
CA ARG A 164 8.60 11.99 -3.16
C ARG A 164 9.49 12.46 -4.29
N ALA A 165 10.77 12.65 -4.01
CA ALA A 165 11.78 12.96 -5.00
C ALA A 165 13.03 12.12 -4.76
N GLY A 166 13.66 11.66 -5.81
CA GLY A 166 14.84 10.81 -5.69
C GLY A 166 15.42 10.38 -7.03
N PHE A 167 16.25 9.35 -6.96
CA PHE A 167 16.88 8.76 -8.14
C PHE A 167 16.16 7.45 -8.49
N VAL A 168 15.87 7.27 -9.77
CA VAL A 168 15.21 6.03 -10.26
C VAL A 168 16.16 4.83 -10.23
N ASP A 169 17.46 5.08 -10.26
CA ASP A 169 18.52 4.09 -10.23
C ASP A 169 19.81 4.73 -9.69
N PHE A 170 20.85 3.95 -9.48
CA PHE A 170 22.17 4.44 -9.10
C PHE A 170 22.69 5.47 -10.11
N GLN A 171 23.11 6.62 -9.60
CA GLN A 171 23.68 7.70 -10.38
C GLN A 171 25.18 7.82 -10.06
N ASP A 172 25.99 7.96 -11.12
CA ASP A 172 27.42 8.18 -10.95
C ASP A 172 27.69 9.53 -10.29
N ILE A 173 28.49 9.52 -9.24
CA ILE A 173 28.96 10.75 -8.60
C ILE A 173 29.97 11.41 -9.52
N PRO A 174 29.81 12.70 -9.87
CA PRO A 174 30.77 13.43 -10.70
C PRO A 174 32.18 13.29 -10.14
N PHE A 175 33.18 13.19 -11.03
CA PHE A 175 34.62 13.05 -10.72
C PHE A 175 35.08 11.71 -10.17
N THR A 176 34.20 10.71 -10.00
CA THR A 176 34.57 9.38 -9.49
C THR A 176 34.91 8.38 -10.61
N ASN A 177 34.75 8.74 -11.89
CA ASN A 177 34.89 7.86 -13.04
C ASN A 177 34.05 6.56 -12.92
N GLY A 178 32.87 6.65 -12.27
CA GLY A 178 31.93 5.54 -12.13
C GLY A 178 32.22 4.57 -10.99
N TRP A 179 33.29 4.74 -10.19
CA TRP A 179 33.52 3.88 -9.02
C TRP A 179 32.64 4.26 -7.81
N GLY A 180 32.14 5.49 -7.77
CA GLY A 180 31.21 5.96 -6.74
C GLY A 180 29.83 6.23 -7.33
N GLN A 181 28.80 5.63 -6.77
CA GLN A 181 27.41 5.81 -7.18
C GLN A 181 26.52 6.18 -5.98
N ILE A 182 25.49 6.95 -6.23
CA ILE A 182 24.50 7.34 -5.23
C ILE A 182 23.10 6.98 -5.70
N GLN A 183 22.33 6.40 -4.81
CA GLN A 183 20.88 6.23 -4.95
C GLN A 183 20.21 6.64 -3.63
N GLY A 184 19.04 7.21 -3.71
CA GLY A 184 18.26 7.60 -2.52
C GLY A 184 17.04 8.39 -2.92
N GLU A 185 16.17 8.57 -1.96
CA GLU A 185 14.97 9.37 -2.11
C GLU A 185 14.64 10.09 -0.81
N ILE A 186 13.92 11.18 -0.94
CA ILE A 186 13.32 11.92 0.15
C ILE A 186 11.81 11.92 -0.04
N MET A 187 11.07 11.79 1.04
CA MET A 187 9.62 11.80 1.02
C MET A 187 9.06 12.70 2.12
N TYR A 188 7.94 13.32 1.80
CA TYR A 188 7.13 14.07 2.75
C TYR A 188 5.68 13.68 2.55
N GLY A 189 5.03 13.17 3.59
CA GLY A 189 3.66 12.71 3.51
C GLY A 189 2.97 12.74 4.87
N LYS A 190 1.67 12.46 4.86
CA LYS A 190 0.86 12.36 6.08
C LYS A 190 0.21 10.98 6.12
N TYR A 191 0.37 10.26 7.23
CA TYR A 191 -0.39 9.04 7.48
C TYR A 191 -1.87 9.36 7.61
N ILE A 192 -2.70 8.50 7.03
CA ILE A 192 -4.16 8.57 7.17
C ILE A 192 -4.52 7.78 8.44
N ASP A 193 -4.26 8.37 9.58
CA ASP A 193 -4.60 7.80 10.86
C ASP A 193 -6.08 8.07 11.18
N GLY A 194 -6.68 7.23 12.02
CA GLY A 194 -8.00 7.52 12.55
C GLY A 194 -7.94 8.69 13.54
N ASN A 195 -9.01 9.48 13.60
CA ASN A 195 -9.11 10.66 14.48
C ASN A 195 -8.69 10.38 15.92
N TRP A 196 -8.97 9.17 16.41
CA TRP A 196 -8.56 8.77 17.75
C TRP A 196 -7.05 8.76 17.95
N LEU A 197 -6.27 8.26 16.99
CA LEU A 197 -4.80 8.29 17.04
C LEU A 197 -4.28 9.73 16.98
N GLU A 198 -4.88 10.57 16.12
CA GLU A 198 -4.50 11.99 16.02
C GLU A 198 -4.76 12.75 17.33
N GLU A 199 -5.87 12.48 18.01
CA GLU A 199 -6.27 13.17 19.24
C GLU A 199 -5.50 12.69 20.49
N HIS A 200 -5.23 11.38 20.59
CA HIS A 200 -4.70 10.80 21.82
C HIS A 200 -3.20 10.60 21.84
N TYR A 201 -2.56 10.43 20.69
CA TYR A 201 -1.12 10.17 20.64
C TYR A 201 -0.28 11.37 20.19
N ASN A 202 -0.92 12.51 19.84
CA ASN A 202 -0.19 13.72 19.45
C ASN A 202 0.96 13.38 18.49
N TYR A 203 0.66 12.71 17.42
CA TYR A 203 1.65 12.25 16.45
C TYR A 203 2.36 13.44 15.83
N LYS A 204 3.39 13.88 16.49
CA LYS A 204 4.39 14.75 15.89
C LYS A 204 5.43 13.83 15.27
N GLN A 205 5.17 13.39 14.06
CA GLN A 205 6.26 12.91 13.23
C GLN A 205 7.12 14.10 12.87
N ARG A 206 8.30 14.11 13.40
CA ARG A 206 9.37 15.05 13.06
C ARG A 206 10.35 14.37 12.12
#